data_5f9980471d45c23e9925468156f57db8
#
_entry.id   5f9980471d45c23e9925468156f57db8
#
_cell.length_a   1.000
_cell.length_b   1.000
_cell.length_c   1.000
_cell.angle_alpha   90.00
_cell.angle_beta   90.00
_cell.angle_gamma   90.00
#
_symmetry.space_group_name_H-M   'P 1'
#
loop_
_entity.id
_entity.type
_entity.pdbx_description
1 polymer ?
#
loop_
_entity_poly.entity_id
_entity_poly.type
_entity_poly.pdbx_seq_one_letter_code
_entity_poly.pdbx_strand_id
1 'polypeptide(L)'
;RQLLREWRTLALAIISMVVAMVSVFAVVPLVGWDAAVVTIPIVNGGIVATNLMVDAALAKGATMAAALGTLAYGVQKFVGTIPASKMGLAEANLVVEELRRKKAADPNYSWYAERDAELHKDGSAAKVPFWKKHDKIWTTYVCLFVVYVANEVGVILAGLTNNFITSSIWCLILGCLCSEIGIVPPKILDRAKSSGFFMVLVYVSIIASLATITFADLMDLSVDLIIIFGAVLIGTFIFLYILPGWKIVGSKNLAVGIAMAQLLGYPATYLITQEIARTVGKTEEEVDAIAARIEPAYVLAGFATVTSFSIIIAGFFQNLL
;
A
#
# COMPACT_ATOMS: atom_id res chain seq x y z
N ARG A 1 18.08 1.73 -3.19
CA ARG A 1 18.39 0.50 -3.97
C ARG A 1 17.17 -0.42 -4.04
N GLN A 2 16.49 -0.69 -2.92
CA GLN A 2 15.31 -1.54 -2.89
C GLN A 2 14.16 -0.96 -3.72
N LEU A 3 13.89 0.35 -3.66
CA LEU A 3 12.93 1.06 -4.52
C LEU A 3 13.29 0.98 -6.00
N LEU A 4 14.56 1.08 -6.36
CA LEU A 4 15.02 0.93 -7.74
C LEU A 4 14.92 -0.53 -8.24
N ARG A 5 15.03 -1.50 -7.34
CA ARG A 5 14.81 -2.93 -7.65
C ARG A 5 13.33 -3.22 -7.92
N GLU A 6 12.43 -2.51 -7.23
CA GLU A 6 10.98 -2.68 -7.31
C GLU A 6 10.30 -1.71 -8.29
N TRP A 7 11.04 -1.10 -9.23
CA TRP A 7 10.47 -0.14 -10.20
C TRP A 7 9.31 -0.73 -11.02
N ARG A 8 9.34 -2.04 -11.29
CA ARG A 8 8.27 -2.75 -12.01
C ARG A 8 6.99 -2.79 -11.21
N THR A 9 7.09 -3.01 -9.91
CA THR A 9 5.96 -2.94 -8.97
C THR A 9 5.36 -1.55 -8.95
N LEU A 10 6.20 -0.51 -8.86
CA LEU A 10 5.75 0.88 -8.88
C LEU A 10 5.11 1.25 -10.22
N ALA A 11 5.70 0.85 -11.33
CA ALA A 11 5.15 1.07 -12.66
C ALA A 11 3.77 0.41 -12.81
N LEU A 12 3.64 -0.86 -12.39
CA LEU A 12 2.35 -1.55 -12.41
C LEU A 12 1.31 -0.86 -11.53
N ALA A 13 1.70 -0.42 -10.34
CA ALA A 13 0.81 0.30 -9.42
C ALA A 13 0.29 1.60 -10.04
N ILE A 14 1.16 2.42 -10.63
CA ILE A 14 0.78 3.67 -11.29
C ILE A 14 -0.13 3.40 -12.50
N ILE A 15 0.20 2.41 -13.34
CA ILE A 15 -0.64 2.07 -14.50
C ILE A 15 -2.00 1.56 -14.03
N SER A 16 -2.06 0.73 -12.98
CA SER A 16 -3.32 0.24 -12.41
C SER A 16 -4.18 1.39 -11.87
N MET A 17 -3.56 2.41 -11.28
CA MET A 17 -4.24 3.62 -10.84
C MET A 17 -4.86 4.38 -12.02
N VAL A 18 -4.14 4.55 -13.12
CA VAL A 18 -4.67 5.16 -14.34
C VAL A 18 -5.82 4.33 -14.91
N VAL A 19 -5.68 3.01 -14.93
CA VAL A 19 -6.75 2.10 -15.36
C VAL A 19 -8.01 2.26 -14.51
N ALA A 20 -7.86 2.34 -13.18
CA ALA A 20 -8.99 2.57 -12.29
C ALA A 20 -9.68 3.92 -12.57
N MET A 21 -8.90 4.99 -12.77
CA MET A 21 -9.44 6.31 -13.14
C MET A 21 -10.24 6.25 -14.45
N VAL A 22 -9.67 5.66 -15.50
CA VAL A 22 -10.34 5.49 -16.80
C VAL A 22 -11.60 4.65 -16.66
N SER A 23 -11.59 3.62 -15.83
CA SER A 23 -12.74 2.76 -15.59
C SER A 23 -13.88 3.51 -14.92
N VAL A 24 -13.60 4.41 -13.97
CA VAL A 24 -14.62 5.26 -13.34
C VAL A 24 -15.14 6.30 -14.35
N PHE A 25 -14.27 6.87 -15.18
CA PHE A 25 -14.72 7.77 -16.25
C PHE A 25 -15.66 7.08 -17.25
N ALA A 26 -15.44 5.81 -17.54
CA ALA A 26 -16.28 5.05 -18.47
C ALA A 26 -17.72 4.88 -17.96
N VAL A 27 -17.97 4.97 -16.66
CA VAL A 27 -19.29 4.85 -16.05
C VAL A 27 -19.95 6.19 -15.69
N VAL A 28 -19.36 7.32 -16.06
CA VAL A 28 -19.95 8.66 -15.90
C VAL A 28 -21.41 8.73 -16.41
N PRO A 29 -21.76 8.14 -17.56
CA PRO A 29 -23.16 8.17 -18.04
C PRO A 29 -24.16 7.46 -17.11
N LEU A 30 -23.69 6.61 -16.21
CA LEU A 30 -24.51 5.83 -15.27
C LEU A 30 -24.61 6.50 -13.90
N VAL A 31 -23.50 7.02 -13.38
CA VAL A 31 -23.41 7.57 -12.01
C VAL A 31 -23.44 9.09 -11.98
N GLY A 32 -23.30 9.76 -13.12
CA GLY A 32 -23.23 11.21 -13.23
C GLY A 32 -21.80 11.76 -13.07
N TRP A 33 -21.64 13.03 -13.50
CA TRP A 33 -20.33 13.70 -13.52
C TRP A 33 -19.73 13.91 -12.12
N ASP A 34 -20.49 14.54 -11.23
CA ASP A 34 -20.00 14.90 -9.90
C ASP A 34 -19.63 13.66 -9.07
N ALA A 35 -20.46 12.62 -9.14
CA ALA A 35 -20.20 11.33 -8.48
C ALA A 35 -18.90 10.68 -8.98
N ALA A 36 -18.70 10.66 -10.30
CA ALA A 36 -17.49 10.10 -10.90
C ALA A 36 -16.23 10.94 -10.55
N VAL A 37 -16.30 12.26 -10.73
CA VAL A 37 -15.18 13.18 -10.47
C VAL A 37 -14.75 13.11 -9.01
N VAL A 38 -15.70 13.06 -8.06
CA VAL A 38 -15.39 12.92 -6.63
C VAL A 38 -14.73 11.56 -6.34
N THR A 39 -15.25 10.48 -6.90
CA THR A 39 -14.80 9.13 -6.55
C THR A 39 -13.48 8.72 -7.22
N ILE A 40 -13.11 9.27 -8.38
CA ILE A 40 -11.87 8.95 -9.10
C ILE A 40 -10.62 9.06 -8.23
N PRO A 41 -10.33 10.18 -7.55
CA PRO A 41 -9.18 10.26 -6.66
C PRO A 41 -9.33 9.37 -5.43
N ILE A 42 -10.55 9.18 -4.95
CA ILE A 42 -10.87 8.44 -3.73
C ILE A 42 -10.60 6.95 -3.90
N VAL A 43 -11.01 6.33 -5.00
CA VAL A 43 -10.73 4.89 -5.26
C VAL A 43 -9.25 4.58 -5.40
N ASN A 44 -8.42 5.58 -5.62
CA ASN A 44 -6.96 5.48 -5.66
C ASN A 44 -6.31 6.10 -4.42
N GLY A 45 -7.10 6.58 -3.45
CA GLY A 45 -6.66 7.48 -2.42
C GLY A 45 -6.91 7.05 -0.99
N GLY A 46 -6.24 7.77 -0.12
CA GLY A 46 -6.42 7.74 1.33
C GLY A 46 -7.37 8.84 1.82
N ILE A 47 -7.45 8.97 3.14
CA ILE A 47 -8.33 9.92 3.82
C ILE A 47 -8.09 11.38 3.39
N VAL A 48 -6.85 11.75 3.06
CA VAL A 48 -6.51 13.13 2.64
C VAL A 48 -7.15 13.46 1.30
N ALA A 49 -7.01 12.58 0.30
CA ALA A 49 -7.64 12.76 -1.00
C ALA A 49 -9.18 12.74 -0.88
N THR A 50 -9.71 11.89 0.00
CA THR A 50 -11.15 11.83 0.30
C THR A 50 -11.65 13.15 0.86
N ASN A 51 -11.04 13.67 1.91
CA ASN A 51 -11.45 14.92 2.52
C ASN A 51 -11.38 16.09 1.52
N LEU A 52 -10.31 16.16 0.72
CA LEU A 52 -10.14 17.18 -0.31
C LEU A 52 -11.29 17.18 -1.33
N MET A 53 -11.68 16.01 -1.81
CA MET A 53 -12.76 15.86 -2.78
C MET A 53 -14.14 16.07 -2.16
N VAL A 54 -14.36 15.57 -0.94
CA VAL A 54 -15.62 15.75 -0.19
C VAL A 54 -15.83 17.24 0.12
N ASP A 55 -14.82 17.93 0.60
CA ASP A 55 -14.90 19.37 0.90
C ASP A 55 -15.17 20.19 -0.36
N ALA A 56 -14.51 19.87 -1.48
CA ALA A 56 -14.75 20.51 -2.77
C ALA A 56 -16.18 20.27 -3.27
N ALA A 57 -16.70 19.05 -3.16
CA ALA A 57 -18.07 18.71 -3.54
C ALA A 57 -19.11 19.46 -2.68
N LEU A 58 -18.89 19.53 -1.36
CA LEU A 58 -19.76 20.29 -0.45
C LEU A 58 -19.74 21.78 -0.78
N ALA A 59 -18.59 22.36 -1.09
CA ALA A 59 -18.45 23.76 -1.48
C ALA A 59 -19.22 24.12 -2.77
N LYS A 60 -19.41 23.13 -3.66
CA LYS A 60 -20.20 23.24 -4.89
C LYS A 60 -21.69 22.85 -4.71
N GLY A 61 -22.10 22.43 -3.51
CA GLY A 61 -23.45 21.98 -3.21
C GLY A 61 -23.76 20.56 -3.69
N ALA A 62 -22.76 19.79 -4.14
CA ALA A 62 -22.89 18.40 -4.60
C ALA A 62 -22.88 17.41 -3.41
N THR A 63 -23.87 17.54 -2.52
CA THR A 63 -23.93 16.81 -1.24
C THR A 63 -23.99 15.28 -1.43
N MET A 64 -24.73 14.80 -2.43
CA MET A 64 -24.82 13.36 -2.74
C MET A 64 -23.49 12.80 -3.23
N ALA A 65 -22.75 13.54 -4.05
CA ALA A 65 -21.42 13.13 -4.50
C ALA A 65 -20.42 13.11 -3.33
N ALA A 66 -20.51 14.07 -2.39
CA ALA A 66 -19.70 14.08 -1.18
C ALA A 66 -19.98 12.86 -0.28
N ALA A 67 -21.25 12.51 -0.08
CA ALA A 67 -21.67 11.31 0.65
C ALA A 67 -21.14 10.04 -0.03
N LEU A 68 -21.31 9.93 -1.37
CA LEU A 68 -20.78 8.82 -2.15
C LEU A 68 -19.25 8.68 -2.02
N GLY A 69 -18.53 9.80 -2.05
CA GLY A 69 -17.07 9.81 -1.84
C GLY A 69 -16.66 9.25 -0.49
N THR A 70 -17.35 9.66 0.57
CA THR A 70 -17.10 9.17 1.93
C THR A 70 -17.39 7.67 2.03
N LEU A 71 -18.50 7.20 1.46
CA LEU A 71 -18.87 5.79 1.40
C LEU A 71 -17.86 4.98 0.59
N ALA A 72 -17.46 5.49 -0.60
CA ALA A 72 -16.47 4.85 -1.44
C ALA A 72 -15.16 4.61 -0.69
N TYR A 73 -14.67 5.59 0.09
CA TYR A 73 -13.49 5.43 0.94
C TYR A 73 -13.65 4.31 1.98
N GLY A 74 -14.81 4.18 2.59
CA GLY A 74 -15.09 3.11 3.55
C GLY A 74 -15.16 1.73 2.88
N VAL A 75 -15.91 1.63 1.79
CA VAL A 75 -16.21 0.36 1.10
C VAL A 75 -15.01 -0.18 0.31
N GLN A 76 -14.16 0.69 -0.27
CA GLN A 76 -13.03 0.28 -1.12
C GLN A 76 -12.10 -0.74 -0.45
N LYS A 77 -11.91 -0.64 0.86
CA LYS A 77 -11.05 -1.55 1.62
C LYS A 77 -11.57 -2.98 1.59
N PHE A 78 -12.89 -3.16 1.71
CA PHE A 78 -13.52 -4.48 1.61
C PHE A 78 -13.43 -5.03 0.17
N VAL A 79 -13.69 -4.19 -0.82
CA VAL A 79 -13.60 -4.56 -2.25
C VAL A 79 -12.18 -4.98 -2.62
N GLY A 80 -11.17 -4.26 -2.18
CA GLY A 80 -9.77 -4.56 -2.47
C GLY A 80 -9.24 -5.78 -1.70
N THR A 81 -9.71 -6.01 -0.47
CA THR A 81 -9.21 -7.10 0.39
C THR A 81 -9.45 -8.48 -0.21
N ILE A 82 -10.64 -8.72 -0.76
CA ILE A 82 -11.02 -10.06 -1.27
C ILE A 82 -10.08 -10.53 -2.38
N PRO A 83 -9.91 -9.80 -3.50
CA PRO A 83 -9.01 -10.24 -4.56
C PRO A 83 -7.54 -10.19 -4.14
N ALA A 84 -7.11 -9.20 -3.33
CA ALA A 84 -5.74 -9.12 -2.83
C ALA A 84 -5.38 -10.33 -1.97
N SER A 85 -6.24 -10.71 -1.02
CA SER A 85 -6.01 -11.88 -0.16
C SER A 85 -6.02 -13.19 -0.95
N LYS A 86 -7.02 -13.39 -1.84
CA LYS A 86 -7.10 -14.59 -2.67
C LYS A 86 -5.85 -14.80 -3.53
N MET A 87 -5.41 -13.75 -4.22
CA MET A 87 -4.25 -13.83 -5.09
C MET A 87 -2.95 -13.86 -4.30
N GLY A 88 -2.88 -13.16 -3.17
CA GLY A 88 -1.75 -13.26 -2.25
C GLY A 88 -1.56 -14.67 -1.69
N LEU A 89 -2.64 -15.35 -1.29
CA LEU A 89 -2.61 -16.76 -0.88
C LEU A 89 -2.15 -17.69 -2.01
N ALA A 90 -2.62 -17.44 -3.24
CA ALA A 90 -2.19 -18.22 -4.41
C ALA A 90 -0.68 -18.02 -4.69
N GLU A 91 -0.18 -16.77 -4.62
CA GLU A 91 1.26 -16.50 -4.77
C GLU A 91 2.08 -17.13 -3.65
N ALA A 92 1.61 -17.03 -2.40
CA ALA A 92 2.28 -17.63 -1.24
C ALA A 92 2.42 -19.15 -1.36
N ASN A 93 1.38 -19.83 -1.84
CA ASN A 93 1.44 -21.27 -2.09
C ASN A 93 2.50 -21.64 -3.15
N LEU A 94 2.62 -20.84 -4.22
CA LEU A 94 3.67 -21.06 -5.24
C LEU A 94 5.08 -20.89 -4.64
N VAL A 95 5.28 -19.89 -3.77
CA VAL A 95 6.55 -19.67 -3.07
C VAL A 95 6.91 -20.89 -2.21
N VAL A 96 5.96 -21.38 -1.43
CA VAL A 96 6.18 -22.54 -0.55
C VAL A 96 6.44 -23.81 -1.36
N GLU A 97 5.70 -24.02 -2.44
CA GLU A 97 5.91 -25.18 -3.33
C GLU A 97 7.31 -25.15 -3.96
N GLU A 98 7.75 -23.99 -4.44
CA GLU A 98 9.10 -23.82 -4.98
C GLU A 98 10.17 -24.08 -3.92
N LEU A 99 10.00 -23.53 -2.70
CA LEU A 99 10.91 -23.72 -1.59
C LEU A 99 11.04 -25.21 -1.22
N ARG A 100 9.91 -25.91 -1.09
CA ARG A 100 9.89 -27.34 -0.76
C ARG A 100 10.51 -28.18 -1.87
N ARG A 101 10.28 -27.83 -3.13
CA ARG A 101 10.91 -28.47 -4.27
C ARG A 101 12.43 -28.32 -4.25
N LYS A 102 12.95 -27.12 -3.96
CA LYS A 102 14.39 -26.84 -3.82
C LYS A 102 14.99 -27.66 -2.68
N LYS A 103 14.32 -27.75 -1.52
CA LYS A 103 14.76 -28.56 -0.37
C LYS A 103 14.73 -30.08 -0.66
N ALA A 104 13.78 -30.54 -1.44
CA ALA A 104 13.72 -31.94 -1.84
C ALA A 104 14.84 -32.31 -2.82
N ALA A 105 15.28 -31.37 -3.66
CA ALA A 105 16.38 -31.55 -4.60
C ALA A 105 17.77 -31.45 -3.92
N ASP A 106 17.91 -30.58 -2.92
CA ASP A 106 19.12 -30.38 -2.12
C ASP A 106 18.77 -30.30 -0.63
N PRO A 107 19.05 -31.35 0.16
CA PRO A 107 18.79 -31.34 1.61
C PRO A 107 19.54 -30.26 2.40
N ASN A 108 20.63 -29.68 1.85
CA ASN A 108 21.38 -28.60 2.48
C ASN A 108 20.93 -27.22 2.03
N TYR A 109 19.92 -27.16 1.15
CA TYR A 109 19.40 -25.88 0.69
C TYR A 109 18.81 -25.06 1.83
N SER A 110 19.22 -23.79 1.92
CA SER A 110 18.68 -22.77 2.81
C SER A 110 18.31 -21.52 2.02
N TRP A 111 17.07 -21.11 2.11
CA TRP A 111 16.60 -19.88 1.50
C TRP A 111 17.33 -18.63 2.02
N TYR A 112 17.69 -18.64 3.32
CA TYR A 112 18.48 -17.54 3.90
C TYR A 112 19.85 -17.40 3.24
N ALA A 113 20.51 -18.53 2.96
CA ALA A 113 21.81 -18.51 2.29
C ALA A 113 21.71 -18.04 0.84
N GLU A 114 20.66 -18.48 0.11
CA GLU A 114 20.38 -18.00 -1.26
C GLU A 114 20.11 -16.51 -1.27
N ARG A 115 19.27 -16.01 -0.36
CA ARG A 115 18.94 -14.60 -0.22
C ARG A 115 20.16 -13.75 0.14
N ASP A 116 20.98 -14.19 1.07
CA ASP A 116 22.21 -13.50 1.45
C ASP A 116 23.21 -13.45 0.28
N ALA A 117 23.36 -14.54 -0.46
CA ALA A 117 24.18 -14.58 -1.67
C ALA A 117 23.68 -13.61 -2.75
N GLU A 118 22.35 -13.46 -2.92
CA GLU A 118 21.76 -12.49 -3.85
C GLU A 118 22.01 -11.05 -3.40
N LEU A 119 21.89 -10.74 -2.10
CA LEU A 119 22.15 -9.42 -1.56
C LEU A 119 23.61 -9.01 -1.67
N HIS A 120 24.54 -9.99 -1.62
CA HIS A 120 25.98 -9.77 -1.71
C HIS A 120 26.53 -9.80 -3.14
N LYS A 121 25.76 -10.23 -4.14
CA LYS A 121 26.16 -10.17 -5.57
C LYS A 121 26.47 -8.77 -6.07
N ASP A 122 25.99 -7.74 -5.41
CA ASP A 122 26.24 -6.32 -5.75
C ASP A 122 27.59 -5.78 -5.26
N GLY A 123 28.53 -6.62 -4.84
CA GLY A 123 29.96 -6.28 -4.70
C GLY A 123 30.33 -5.22 -3.65
N SER A 124 29.42 -4.79 -2.80
CA SER A 124 29.75 -3.93 -1.66
C SER A 124 30.08 -4.81 -0.46
N ALA A 125 31.36 -4.94 -0.15
CA ALA A 125 31.80 -5.41 1.15
C ALA A 125 30.98 -4.66 2.21
N ALA A 126 30.11 -5.37 2.92
CA ALA A 126 29.17 -4.77 3.85
C ALA A 126 29.95 -4.07 4.97
N LYS A 127 30.11 -2.75 4.83
CA LYS A 127 30.60 -1.94 5.95
C LYS A 127 29.64 -2.17 7.10
N VAL A 128 30.17 -2.58 8.26
CA VAL A 128 29.34 -2.79 9.44
C VAL A 128 28.53 -1.51 9.68
N PRO A 129 27.18 -1.58 9.66
CA PRO A 129 26.33 -0.40 9.79
C PRO A 129 26.61 0.35 11.09
N PHE A 130 26.46 1.66 11.09
CA PHE A 130 26.66 2.49 12.28
C PHE A 130 25.82 2.02 13.47
N TRP A 131 24.54 1.69 13.23
CA TRP A 131 23.65 1.19 14.28
C TRP A 131 24.17 -0.09 14.93
N LYS A 132 24.83 -0.98 14.18
CA LYS A 132 25.38 -2.23 14.71
C LYS A 132 26.64 -2.02 15.56
N LYS A 133 27.44 -0.99 15.23
CA LYS A 133 28.58 -0.58 16.06
C LYS A 133 28.15 -0.02 17.42
N HIS A 134 26.97 0.59 17.47
CA HIS A 134 26.44 1.28 18.65
C HIS A 134 25.16 0.60 19.16
N ASP A 135 25.08 -0.72 19.08
CA ASP A 135 23.91 -1.51 19.41
C ASP A 135 23.31 -1.20 20.79
N LYS A 136 24.16 -0.94 21.78
CA LYS A 136 23.77 -0.61 23.17
C LYS A 136 22.98 0.71 23.29
N ILE A 137 23.13 1.65 22.35
CA ILE A 137 22.45 2.94 22.38
C ILE A 137 20.97 2.78 21.96
N TRP A 138 20.67 1.81 21.14
CA TRP A 138 19.32 1.59 20.57
C TRP A 138 18.37 0.94 21.58
N THR A 139 18.12 1.65 22.69
CA THR A 139 17.08 1.30 23.65
C THR A 139 15.68 1.63 23.10
N THR A 140 14.64 1.11 23.76
CA THR A 140 13.22 1.43 23.41
C THR A 140 13.01 2.94 23.29
N TYR A 141 13.51 3.72 24.24
CA TYR A 141 13.31 5.18 24.28
C TYR A 141 14.04 5.88 23.13
N VAL A 142 15.28 5.48 22.84
CA VAL A 142 16.04 6.06 21.72
C VAL A 142 15.39 5.73 20.37
N CYS A 143 14.90 4.50 20.20
CA CYS A 143 14.19 4.12 19.01
C CYS A 143 12.91 4.97 18.80
N LEU A 144 12.10 5.15 19.84
CA LEU A 144 10.90 5.99 19.77
C LEU A 144 11.23 7.46 19.54
N PHE A 145 12.28 7.97 20.19
CA PHE A 145 12.73 9.34 19.98
C PHE A 145 13.17 9.58 18.53
N VAL A 146 13.93 8.66 17.94
CA VAL A 146 14.33 8.76 16.53
C VAL A 146 13.14 8.74 15.58
N VAL A 147 12.12 7.91 15.85
CA VAL A 147 10.86 7.90 15.07
C VAL A 147 10.15 9.23 15.21
N TYR A 148 10.06 9.79 16.41
CA TYR A 148 9.45 11.11 16.63
C TYR A 148 10.22 12.22 15.88
N VAL A 149 11.54 12.26 15.99
CA VAL A 149 12.35 13.24 15.25
C VAL A 149 12.17 13.11 13.74
N ALA A 150 12.12 11.89 13.21
CA ALA A 150 11.87 11.67 11.79
C ALA A 150 10.51 12.18 11.36
N ASN A 151 9.48 12.07 12.22
CA ASN A 151 8.15 12.64 11.99
C ASN A 151 8.20 14.16 11.95
N GLU A 152 8.81 14.81 12.94
CA GLU A 152 8.93 16.28 12.98
C GLU A 152 9.68 16.85 11.78
N VAL A 153 10.80 16.21 11.41
CA VAL A 153 11.54 16.57 10.19
C VAL A 153 10.66 16.38 8.94
N GLY A 154 9.88 15.33 8.88
CA GLY A 154 8.93 15.09 7.79
C GLY A 154 7.86 16.18 7.69
N VAL A 155 7.32 16.64 8.82
CA VAL A 155 6.35 17.75 8.88
C VAL A 155 6.97 19.06 8.41
N ILE A 156 8.18 19.40 8.86
CA ILE A 156 8.90 20.60 8.43
C ILE A 156 9.16 20.57 6.93
N LEU A 157 9.63 19.44 6.38
CA LEU A 157 9.89 19.27 4.96
C LEU A 157 8.61 19.36 4.12
N ALA A 158 7.49 18.84 4.62
CA ALA A 158 6.18 18.99 3.98
C ALA A 158 5.77 20.46 3.91
N GLY A 159 5.96 21.21 5.00
CA GLY A 159 5.70 22.66 5.03
C GLY A 159 6.56 23.43 4.02
N LEU A 160 7.86 23.09 3.91
CA LEU A 160 8.78 23.72 2.95
C LEU A 160 8.40 23.42 1.48
N THR A 161 7.74 22.31 1.22
CA THR A 161 7.23 21.95 -0.12
C THR A 161 5.78 22.36 -0.36
N ASN A 162 5.21 23.26 0.49
CA ASN A 162 3.80 23.66 0.45
C ASN A 162 2.84 22.45 0.42
N ASN A 163 3.18 21.39 1.14
CA ASN A 163 2.47 20.10 1.17
C ASN A 163 2.33 19.39 -0.20
N PHE A 164 3.11 19.80 -1.22
CA PHE A 164 3.20 19.05 -2.48
C PHE A 164 3.68 17.62 -2.25
N ILE A 165 4.61 17.43 -1.32
CA ILE A 165 4.99 16.12 -0.78
C ILE A 165 4.54 16.07 0.68
N THR A 166 3.65 15.14 1.01
CA THR A 166 3.09 15.02 2.36
C THR A 166 4.16 14.58 3.39
N SER A 167 3.92 14.90 4.65
CA SER A 167 4.82 14.50 5.75
C SER A 167 5.03 12.99 5.82
N SER A 168 4.01 12.19 5.53
CA SER A 168 4.11 10.73 5.51
C SER A 168 5.15 10.23 4.50
N ILE A 169 5.25 10.86 3.33
CA ILE A 169 6.22 10.50 2.30
C ILE A 169 7.62 10.92 2.70
N TRP A 170 7.76 12.12 3.27
CA TRP A 170 9.04 12.55 3.81
C TRP A 170 9.52 11.60 4.90
N CYS A 171 8.65 11.17 5.81
CA CYS A 171 8.97 10.16 6.82
C CYS A 171 9.43 8.83 6.20
N LEU A 172 8.75 8.37 5.14
CA LEU A 172 9.16 7.16 4.41
C LEU A 172 10.55 7.33 3.79
N ILE A 173 10.77 8.43 3.06
CA ILE A 173 12.05 8.73 2.41
C ILE A 173 13.17 8.77 3.46
N LEU A 174 12.95 9.50 4.56
CA LEU A 174 13.92 9.60 5.67
C LEU A 174 14.19 8.23 6.29
N GLY A 175 13.15 7.45 6.57
CA GLY A 175 13.28 6.11 7.13
C GLY A 175 14.06 5.16 6.21
N CYS A 176 13.75 5.16 4.91
CA CYS A 176 14.48 4.36 3.93
C CYS A 176 15.94 4.80 3.80
N LEU A 177 16.21 6.09 3.68
CA LEU A 177 17.56 6.63 3.55
C LEU A 177 18.41 6.32 4.80
N CYS A 178 17.88 6.58 5.99
CA CYS A 178 18.58 6.32 7.24
C CYS A 178 18.86 4.82 7.46
N SER A 179 17.94 3.96 7.03
CA SER A 179 18.12 2.51 7.08
C SER A 179 19.17 2.02 6.08
N GLU A 180 19.13 2.51 4.83
CA GLU A 180 20.09 2.14 3.77
C GLU A 180 21.52 2.62 4.07
N ILE A 181 21.67 3.81 4.64
CA ILE A 181 22.97 4.34 5.07
C ILE A 181 23.47 3.56 6.31
N GLY A 182 22.57 2.84 6.99
CA GLY A 182 22.89 2.06 8.18
C GLY A 182 23.02 2.90 9.45
N ILE A 183 22.40 4.09 9.47
CA ILE A 183 22.33 4.95 10.67
C ILE A 183 21.33 4.37 11.65
N VAL A 184 20.14 3.99 11.17
CA VAL A 184 19.01 3.50 11.96
C VAL A 184 18.86 1.98 11.79
N PRO A 185 18.56 1.23 12.87
CA PRO A 185 18.32 -0.21 12.76
C PRO A 185 17.05 -0.50 11.96
N PRO A 186 17.04 -1.57 11.16
CA PRO A 186 15.84 -2.02 10.50
C PRO A 186 14.78 -2.44 11.53
N LYS A 187 13.49 -2.30 11.15
CA LYS A 187 12.34 -2.62 12.01
C LYS A 187 12.43 -1.93 13.40
N ILE A 188 12.71 -0.62 13.39
CA ILE A 188 12.95 0.17 14.60
C ILE A 188 11.80 0.09 15.64
N LEU A 189 10.54 -0.01 15.19
CA LEU A 189 9.38 -0.13 16.08
C LEU A 189 9.29 -1.52 16.74
N ASP A 190 9.70 -2.59 16.04
CA ASP A 190 9.78 -3.92 16.64
C ASP A 190 10.89 -3.96 17.70
N ARG A 191 12.01 -3.33 17.40
CA ARG A 191 13.11 -3.17 18.36
C ARG A 191 12.69 -2.35 19.59
N ALA A 192 11.84 -1.34 19.40
CA ALA A 192 11.22 -0.57 20.48
C ALA A 192 10.11 -1.33 21.23
N LYS A 193 9.79 -2.56 20.83
CA LYS A 193 8.65 -3.35 21.35
C LYS A 193 7.32 -2.59 21.30
N SER A 194 7.16 -1.67 20.35
CA SER A 194 6.04 -0.75 20.24
C SER A 194 5.22 -0.94 18.96
N SER A 195 5.64 -1.82 18.03
CA SER A 195 4.93 -2.07 16.78
C SER A 195 3.47 -2.45 16.99
N GLY A 196 3.18 -3.33 17.96
CA GLY A 196 1.82 -3.71 18.31
C GLY A 196 0.95 -2.53 18.77
N PHE A 197 1.49 -1.63 19.57
CA PHE A 197 0.79 -0.42 20.02
C PHE A 197 0.44 0.50 18.85
N PHE A 198 1.40 0.79 17.97
CA PHE A 198 1.13 1.59 16.77
C PHE A 198 0.14 0.94 15.83
N MET A 199 0.15 -0.40 15.73
CA MET A 199 -0.87 -1.13 14.96
C MET A 199 -2.28 -0.96 15.53
N VAL A 200 -2.44 -0.99 16.85
CA VAL A 200 -3.74 -0.72 17.49
C VAL A 200 -4.21 0.69 17.17
N LEU A 201 -3.34 1.70 17.25
CA LEU A 201 -3.70 3.08 16.89
C LEU A 201 -4.18 3.20 15.43
N VAL A 202 -3.54 2.48 14.52
CA VAL A 202 -3.95 2.42 13.12
C VAL A 202 -5.33 1.78 12.97
N TYR A 203 -5.61 0.66 13.65
CA TYR A 203 -6.93 0.04 13.63
C TYR A 203 -8.01 0.97 14.18
N VAL A 204 -7.74 1.65 15.29
CA VAL A 204 -8.66 2.64 15.87
C VAL A 204 -8.98 3.75 14.86
N SER A 205 -7.97 4.26 14.15
CA SER A 205 -8.17 5.29 13.11
C SER A 205 -9.05 4.79 11.95
N ILE A 206 -8.85 3.55 11.51
CA ILE A 206 -9.66 2.94 10.44
C ILE A 206 -11.12 2.74 10.91
N ILE A 207 -11.32 2.19 12.11
CA ILE A 207 -12.66 1.97 12.66
C ILE A 207 -13.40 3.28 12.83
N ALA A 208 -12.74 4.32 13.34
CA ALA A 208 -13.35 5.64 13.51
C ALA A 208 -13.84 6.23 12.18
N SER A 209 -13.09 6.05 11.09
CA SER A 209 -13.52 6.52 9.76
C SER A 209 -14.73 5.76 9.20
N LEU A 210 -14.90 4.50 9.57
CA LEU A 210 -16.05 3.69 9.15
C LEU A 210 -17.31 3.95 9.99
N ALA A 211 -17.14 4.36 11.25
CA ALA A 211 -18.25 4.60 12.18
C ALA A 211 -19.13 5.79 11.81
N THR A 212 -18.69 6.66 10.89
CA THR A 212 -19.47 7.82 10.43
C THR A 212 -20.50 7.48 9.35
N ILE A 213 -20.45 6.27 8.78
CA ILE A 213 -21.34 5.84 7.69
C ILE A 213 -22.59 5.20 8.28
N THR A 214 -23.77 5.73 7.91
CA THR A 214 -25.06 5.15 8.31
C THR A 214 -25.50 4.05 7.34
N PHE A 215 -26.34 3.13 7.83
CA PHE A 215 -26.89 2.09 6.97
C PHE A 215 -27.83 2.64 5.89
N ALA A 216 -28.52 3.74 6.19
CA ALA A 216 -29.38 4.42 5.23
C ALA A 216 -28.55 4.98 4.06
N ASP A 217 -27.46 5.70 4.36
CA ASP A 217 -26.54 6.22 3.32
C ASP A 217 -25.99 5.11 2.43
N LEU A 218 -25.65 3.96 3.04
CA LEU A 218 -25.16 2.80 2.29
C LEU A 218 -26.19 2.23 1.33
N MET A 219 -27.46 2.18 1.74
CA MET A 219 -28.54 1.68 0.89
C MET A 219 -28.83 2.62 -0.28
N ASP A 220 -28.92 3.92 -0.04
CA ASP A 220 -29.27 4.91 -1.06
C ASP A 220 -28.20 5.03 -2.16
N LEU A 221 -26.94 4.91 -1.79
CA LEU A 221 -25.79 5.04 -2.72
C LEU A 221 -25.20 3.69 -3.16
N SER A 222 -25.83 2.58 -2.76
CA SER A 222 -25.29 1.24 -3.04
C SER A 222 -25.15 0.93 -4.53
N VAL A 223 -26.08 1.38 -5.35
CA VAL A 223 -26.06 1.14 -6.80
C VAL A 223 -24.86 1.82 -7.45
N ASP A 224 -24.61 3.10 -7.10
CA ASP A 224 -23.48 3.85 -7.65
C ASP A 224 -22.15 3.24 -7.19
N LEU A 225 -22.05 2.80 -5.94
CA LEU A 225 -20.87 2.11 -5.41
C LEU A 225 -20.60 0.80 -6.18
N ILE A 226 -21.64 -0.01 -6.42
CA ILE A 226 -21.51 -1.27 -7.17
C ILE A 226 -21.04 -0.99 -8.60
N ILE A 227 -21.60 0.02 -9.27
CA ILE A 227 -21.21 0.41 -10.62
C ILE A 227 -19.75 0.86 -10.66
N ILE A 228 -19.34 1.75 -9.74
CA ILE A 228 -17.99 2.30 -9.68
C ILE A 228 -16.97 1.20 -9.40
N PHE A 229 -17.16 0.43 -8.32
CA PHE A 229 -16.20 -0.64 -7.99
C PHE A 229 -16.25 -1.80 -8.98
N GLY A 230 -17.41 -2.10 -9.53
CA GLY A 230 -17.56 -3.06 -10.64
C GLY A 230 -16.74 -2.64 -11.85
N ALA A 231 -16.81 -1.38 -12.25
CA ALA A 231 -16.02 -0.83 -13.36
C ALA A 231 -14.51 -0.90 -13.06
N VAL A 232 -14.08 -0.53 -11.85
CA VAL A 232 -12.66 -0.61 -11.43
C VAL A 232 -12.14 -2.05 -11.47
N LEU A 233 -12.90 -3.02 -10.95
CA LEU A 233 -12.51 -4.42 -10.97
C LEU A 233 -12.47 -4.99 -12.39
N ILE A 234 -13.46 -4.68 -13.23
CA ILE A 234 -13.53 -5.11 -14.64
C ILE A 234 -12.38 -4.49 -15.42
N GLY A 235 -12.14 -3.18 -15.29
CA GLY A 235 -11.02 -2.51 -15.95
C GLY A 235 -9.66 -3.05 -15.54
N THR A 236 -9.48 -3.32 -14.25
CA THR A 236 -8.27 -3.96 -13.74
C THR A 236 -8.12 -5.38 -14.32
N PHE A 237 -9.20 -6.15 -14.39
CA PHE A 237 -9.17 -7.48 -15.01
C PHE A 237 -8.80 -7.41 -16.49
N ILE A 238 -9.40 -6.52 -17.26
CA ILE A 238 -9.07 -6.28 -18.67
C ILE A 238 -7.59 -5.94 -18.81
N PHE A 239 -7.10 -4.99 -18.04
CA PHE A 239 -5.70 -4.57 -18.08
C PHE A 239 -4.74 -5.71 -17.74
N LEU A 240 -5.00 -6.46 -16.67
CA LEU A 240 -4.09 -7.49 -16.21
C LEU A 240 -4.12 -8.75 -17.09
N TYR A 241 -5.29 -9.19 -17.55
CA TYR A 241 -5.43 -10.49 -18.23
C TYR A 241 -5.58 -10.38 -19.74
N ILE A 242 -6.33 -9.40 -20.25
CA ILE A 242 -6.54 -9.20 -21.70
C ILE A 242 -5.36 -8.45 -22.31
N LEU A 243 -4.94 -7.33 -21.69
CA LEU A 243 -3.77 -6.54 -22.11
C LEU A 243 -2.44 -7.03 -21.55
N PRO A 244 -2.33 -8.23 -21.07
CA PRO A 244 -1.39 -8.92 -20.18
C PRO A 244 -0.46 -8.03 -19.34
N GLY A 245 -1.00 -7.05 -18.63
CA GLY A 245 -0.27 -6.17 -17.73
C GLY A 245 0.50 -6.89 -16.63
N TRP A 246 0.07 -8.09 -16.25
CA TRP A 246 0.78 -8.94 -15.29
C TRP A 246 2.23 -9.27 -15.69
N LYS A 247 2.56 -9.23 -16.99
CA LYS A 247 3.93 -9.49 -17.48
C LYS A 247 4.95 -8.48 -16.96
N ILE A 248 4.51 -7.30 -16.51
CA ILE A 248 5.40 -6.27 -15.93
C ILE A 248 6.12 -6.83 -14.71
N VAL A 249 5.43 -7.59 -13.85
CA VAL A 249 5.98 -8.17 -12.61
C VAL A 249 6.24 -9.68 -12.71
N GLY A 250 5.81 -10.31 -13.80
CA GLY A 250 6.08 -11.73 -14.08
C GLY A 250 5.17 -12.73 -13.36
N SER A 251 4.24 -12.28 -12.48
CA SER A 251 3.26 -13.13 -11.80
C SER A 251 1.86 -12.52 -11.91
N LYS A 252 0.89 -13.34 -12.28
CA LYS A 252 -0.53 -12.93 -12.34
C LYS A 252 -1.08 -12.63 -10.95
N ASN A 253 -0.76 -13.48 -10.00
CA ASN A 253 -1.24 -13.36 -8.63
C ASN A 253 -0.69 -12.10 -7.97
N LEU A 254 0.63 -11.88 -8.09
CA LEU A 254 1.29 -10.70 -7.54
C LEU A 254 0.75 -9.42 -8.21
N ALA A 255 0.51 -9.43 -9.52
CA ALA A 255 -0.01 -8.29 -10.26
C ALA A 255 -1.40 -7.86 -9.78
N VAL A 256 -2.29 -8.79 -9.50
CA VAL A 256 -3.62 -8.47 -8.93
C VAL A 256 -3.47 -7.85 -7.54
N GLY A 257 -2.61 -8.41 -6.70
CA GLY A 257 -2.36 -7.85 -5.37
C GLY A 257 -1.82 -6.43 -5.41
N ILE A 258 -0.88 -6.14 -6.31
CA ILE A 258 -0.33 -4.79 -6.55
C ILE A 258 -1.45 -3.85 -7.02
N ALA A 259 -2.26 -4.28 -8.00
CA ALA A 259 -3.36 -3.46 -8.51
C ALA A 259 -4.43 -3.18 -7.45
N MET A 260 -4.71 -4.13 -6.56
CA MET A 260 -5.69 -3.94 -5.46
C MET A 260 -5.12 -3.14 -4.30
N ALA A 261 -3.81 -3.03 -4.18
CA ALA A 261 -3.16 -2.26 -3.12
C ALA A 261 -3.56 -0.78 -3.12
N GLN A 262 -3.94 -0.22 -4.28
CA GLN A 262 -4.48 1.13 -4.40
C GLN A 262 -5.81 1.34 -3.65
N LEU A 263 -6.64 0.30 -3.53
CA LEU A 263 -7.89 0.35 -2.76
C LEU A 263 -7.65 0.20 -1.26
N LEU A 264 -6.56 -0.47 -0.87
CA LEU A 264 -6.25 -0.83 0.50
C LEU A 264 -5.42 0.23 1.21
N GLY A 265 -4.32 0.65 0.58
CA GLY A 265 -3.33 1.51 1.17
C GLY A 265 -2.53 0.87 2.31
N TYR A 266 -1.50 1.59 2.78
CA TYR A 266 -0.79 1.24 4.00
C TYR A 266 -1.63 1.71 5.21
N PRO A 267 -1.72 0.95 6.30
CA PRO A 267 -1.05 -0.30 6.61
C PRO A 267 -1.83 -1.58 6.26
N ALA A 268 -3.00 -1.49 5.66
CA ALA A 268 -3.81 -2.67 5.37
C ALA A 268 -3.06 -3.67 4.46
N THR A 269 -2.30 -3.16 3.48
CA THR A 269 -1.46 -3.97 2.61
C THR A 269 -0.40 -4.76 3.38
N TYR A 270 0.25 -4.14 4.37
CA TYR A 270 1.22 -4.82 5.23
C TYR A 270 0.56 -5.93 6.05
N LEU A 271 -0.59 -5.63 6.68
CA LEU A 271 -1.30 -6.58 7.53
C LEU A 271 -1.74 -7.82 6.76
N ILE A 272 -2.32 -7.63 5.58
CA ILE A 272 -2.74 -8.73 4.70
C ILE A 272 -1.55 -9.62 4.35
N THR A 273 -0.41 -9.05 4.00
CA THR A 273 0.76 -9.84 3.62
C THR A 273 1.35 -10.63 4.78
N GLN A 274 1.36 -10.06 5.98
CA GLN A 274 1.79 -10.74 7.20
C GLN A 274 0.84 -11.90 7.55
N GLU A 275 -0.46 -11.68 7.43
CA GLU A 275 -1.45 -12.72 7.70
C GLU A 275 -1.36 -13.87 6.70
N ILE A 276 -1.21 -13.56 5.41
CA ILE A 276 -0.99 -14.55 4.35
C ILE A 276 0.26 -15.38 4.64
N ALA A 277 1.38 -14.73 4.96
CA ALA A 277 2.63 -15.41 5.23
C ALA A 277 2.51 -16.39 6.40
N ARG A 278 1.87 -15.98 7.50
CA ARG A 278 1.64 -16.84 8.68
C ARG A 278 0.60 -17.93 8.45
N THR A 279 -0.37 -17.70 7.57
CA THR A 279 -1.42 -18.68 7.26
C THR A 279 -0.88 -19.84 6.40
N VAL A 280 0.00 -19.53 5.45
CA VAL A 280 0.52 -20.52 4.47
C VAL A 280 1.84 -21.14 4.93
N GLY A 281 2.73 -20.34 5.53
CA GLY A 281 4.04 -20.81 6.01
C GLY A 281 3.91 -21.68 7.26
N LYS A 282 4.50 -22.87 7.20
CA LYS A 282 4.54 -23.82 8.33
C LYS A 282 5.82 -23.71 9.15
N THR A 283 6.86 -23.13 8.58
CA THR A 283 8.15 -22.87 9.24
C THR A 283 8.48 -21.39 9.15
N GLU A 284 9.33 -20.89 10.04
CA GLU A 284 9.81 -19.51 10.02
C GLU A 284 10.43 -19.15 8.66
N GLU A 285 11.19 -20.07 8.06
CA GLU A 285 11.79 -19.86 6.74
C GLU A 285 10.75 -19.73 5.62
N GLU A 286 9.67 -20.51 5.67
CA GLU A 286 8.55 -20.39 4.73
C GLU A 286 7.82 -19.05 4.91
N VAL A 287 7.57 -18.63 6.16
CA VAL A 287 6.95 -17.35 6.48
C VAL A 287 7.79 -16.19 5.96
N ASP A 288 9.10 -16.24 6.21
CA ASP A 288 10.03 -15.19 5.77
C ASP A 288 10.18 -15.15 4.24
N ALA A 289 10.17 -16.31 3.57
CA ALA A 289 10.22 -16.39 2.12
C ALA A 289 8.96 -15.80 1.46
N ILE A 290 7.78 -16.12 2.00
CA ILE A 290 6.51 -15.57 1.53
C ILE A 290 6.50 -14.05 1.76
N ALA A 291 6.82 -13.59 2.99
CA ALA A 291 6.84 -12.18 3.32
C ALA A 291 7.82 -11.41 2.41
N ALA A 292 9.00 -11.94 2.16
CA ALA A 292 9.98 -11.32 1.26
C ALA A 292 9.49 -11.19 -0.18
N ARG A 293 8.57 -12.05 -0.62
CA ARG A 293 8.00 -12.01 -1.97
C ARG A 293 6.85 -11.04 -2.14
N ILE A 294 5.88 -11.06 -1.22
CA ILE A 294 4.62 -10.32 -1.40
C ILE A 294 4.59 -8.98 -0.67
N GLU A 295 5.22 -8.87 0.51
CA GLU A 295 5.15 -7.65 1.34
C GLU A 295 5.72 -6.41 0.63
N PRO A 296 6.96 -6.43 0.06
CA PRO A 296 7.50 -5.25 -0.60
C PRO A 296 6.63 -4.76 -1.74
N ALA A 297 6.05 -5.68 -2.51
CA ALA A 297 5.20 -5.36 -3.65
C ALA A 297 3.89 -4.70 -3.23
N TYR A 298 3.17 -5.29 -2.27
CA TYR A 298 1.89 -4.77 -1.79
C TYR A 298 2.06 -3.44 -1.03
N VAL A 299 3.05 -3.39 -0.14
CA VAL A 299 3.31 -2.19 0.68
C VAL A 299 3.75 -1.02 -0.18
N LEU A 300 4.68 -1.24 -1.11
CA LEU A 300 5.14 -0.18 -2.01
C LEU A 300 4.01 0.35 -2.89
N ALA A 301 3.22 -0.56 -3.48
CA ALA A 301 2.09 -0.18 -4.31
C ALA A 301 1.04 0.61 -3.50
N GLY A 302 0.59 0.07 -2.37
CA GLY A 302 -0.42 0.72 -1.52
C GLY A 302 0.05 2.05 -0.96
N PHE A 303 1.34 2.16 -0.61
CA PHE A 303 1.88 3.41 -0.12
C PHE A 303 1.96 4.47 -1.23
N ALA A 304 2.55 4.14 -2.37
CA ALA A 304 2.77 5.10 -3.46
C ALA A 304 1.45 5.63 -4.03
N THR A 305 0.45 4.77 -4.27
CA THR A 305 -0.82 5.17 -4.87
C THR A 305 -1.68 5.97 -3.89
N VAL A 306 -1.82 5.50 -2.65
CA VAL A 306 -2.79 6.04 -1.68
C VAL A 306 -2.31 7.34 -1.02
N THR A 307 -1.01 7.63 -1.05
CA THR A 307 -0.48 8.87 -0.45
C THR A 307 -0.30 9.98 -1.48
N SER A 308 0.87 10.08 -2.10
CA SER A 308 1.22 11.23 -2.93
C SER A 308 0.42 11.35 -4.21
N PHE A 309 0.32 10.25 -4.96
CA PHE A 309 -0.31 10.33 -6.27
C PHE A 309 -1.80 10.66 -6.15
N SER A 310 -2.50 10.07 -5.17
CA SER A 310 -3.93 10.37 -4.97
C SER A 310 -4.19 11.82 -4.58
N ILE A 311 -3.31 12.43 -3.77
CA ILE A 311 -3.45 13.83 -3.35
C ILE A 311 -3.23 14.77 -4.53
N ILE A 312 -2.20 14.51 -5.36
CA ILE A 312 -1.96 15.29 -6.57
C ILE A 312 -3.16 15.21 -7.52
N ILE A 313 -3.70 14.00 -7.71
CA ILE A 313 -4.88 13.78 -8.53
C ILE A 313 -6.09 14.49 -7.93
N ALA A 314 -6.33 14.39 -6.63
CA ALA A 314 -7.43 15.10 -5.97
C ALA A 314 -7.30 16.61 -6.13
N GLY A 315 -6.09 17.18 -5.99
CA GLY A 315 -5.82 18.59 -6.24
C GLY A 315 -6.14 19.06 -7.67
N PHE A 316 -6.00 18.16 -8.66
CA PHE A 316 -6.44 18.45 -10.02
C PHE A 316 -7.95 18.31 -10.19
N PHE A 317 -8.54 17.21 -9.69
CA PHE A 317 -9.94 16.88 -9.87
C PHE A 317 -10.90 17.81 -9.13
N GLN A 318 -10.49 18.38 -7.99
CA GLN A 318 -11.30 19.38 -7.27
C GLN A 318 -11.66 20.60 -8.14
N ASN A 319 -10.86 20.91 -9.16
CA ASN A 319 -11.12 22.01 -10.07
C ASN A 319 -12.09 21.64 -11.21
N LEU A 320 -12.43 20.34 -11.35
CA LEU A 320 -13.36 19.83 -12.36
C LEU A 320 -14.80 19.75 -11.83
N LEU A 321 -14.98 19.84 -10.52
CA LEU A 321 -16.27 20.01 -9.87
C LEU A 321 -16.77 21.44 -10.07
#